data_3497cffd99a69a3b64f9ba7951637a7c
#
_entry.id   3497cffd99a69a3b64f9ba7951637a7c
#
_cell.length_a   1.000
_cell.length_b   1.000
_cell.length_c   1.000
_cell.angle_alpha   90.00
_cell.angle_beta   90.00
_cell.angle_gamma   90.00
#
_symmetry.space_group_name_H-M   'P 1'
#
loop_
_entity.id
_entity.type
_entity.pdbx_description
1 polymer ?
#
loop_
_entity_poly.entity_id
_entity_poly.type
_entity_poly.pdbx_seq_one_letter_code
_entity_poly.pdbx_strand_id
1 'polypeptide(L)'
;MKQNGFEFANESKSLNQVIDEVKKSSMPTGKKVETLVKLGLSKADVWRFFNAPVTLPKAQRFSFTFGVEIECISQWERLQNEVANKEVPLQANVRFGAYTHRDSETGYKFVTDGSLSASRAEDGRGIECVSPVLRSKKGFDSLKNTCAALSDAGAKVNKSCGLHVHIGANGLTGEQYVNVFRNYQKLENVIDSFMAKSRRKSNAFYAKSLATFDFGSCHNVCDVDRMMGCRYFKVNPESYERHRTIEFRQHQGSINYHKIEMWVKFCAKLVNWSKDNVLSDVVRDIDDVPFLNNTEKAFFKSRINHFSAE
;
A
#
# COMPACT_ATOMS: atom_id res chain seq x y z
N MET A 1 -39.67 -21.29 -15.94
CA MET A 1 -39.75 -22.53 -15.13
C MET A 1 -39.54 -22.14 -13.67
N LYS A 2 -40.58 -22.26 -12.84
CA LYS A 2 -40.46 -22.03 -11.39
C LYS A 2 -39.69 -23.19 -10.80
N GLN A 3 -38.42 -23.00 -10.46
CA GLN A 3 -37.66 -23.91 -9.63
C GLN A 3 -37.52 -23.25 -8.23
N ASN A 4 -38.34 -23.74 -7.32
CA ASN A 4 -38.16 -23.58 -5.85
C ASN A 4 -38.12 -22.16 -5.29
N GLY A 5 -39.06 -21.30 -5.66
CA GLY A 5 -39.39 -20.12 -4.87
C GLY A 5 -38.37 -18.97 -4.83
N PHE A 6 -37.36 -18.97 -5.65
CA PHE A 6 -36.38 -17.87 -5.77
C PHE A 6 -36.34 -17.36 -7.20
N GLU A 7 -36.94 -16.21 -7.45
CA GLU A 7 -36.74 -15.45 -8.70
C GLU A 7 -35.50 -14.56 -8.49
N PHE A 8 -34.43 -14.83 -9.24
CA PHE A 8 -33.35 -13.87 -9.40
C PHE A 8 -33.84 -12.74 -10.29
N ALA A 9 -34.25 -11.63 -9.71
CA ALA A 9 -34.45 -10.41 -10.47
C ALA A 9 -33.10 -10.00 -11.08
N ASN A 10 -33.03 -9.93 -12.38
CA ASN A 10 -31.95 -9.35 -13.14
C ASN A 10 -31.80 -7.88 -12.69
N GLU A 11 -30.78 -7.57 -11.92
CA GLU A 11 -30.09 -6.29 -11.90
C GLU A 11 -29.13 -6.23 -10.72
N SER A 12 -27.82 -6.27 -11.00
CA SER A 12 -26.68 -5.70 -10.25
C SER A 12 -26.60 -5.84 -8.71
N LYS A 13 -27.06 -6.95 -8.13
CA LYS A 13 -26.81 -7.20 -6.69
C LYS A 13 -25.36 -7.64 -6.49
N SER A 14 -24.66 -7.03 -5.55
CA SER A 14 -23.33 -7.49 -5.17
C SER A 14 -23.40 -8.92 -4.61
N LEU A 15 -22.34 -9.71 -4.81
CA LEU A 15 -22.24 -11.07 -4.27
C LEU A 15 -22.58 -11.14 -2.77
N ASN A 16 -22.17 -10.13 -1.99
CA ASN A 16 -22.48 -10.04 -0.57
C ASN A 16 -23.98 -9.87 -0.28
N GLN A 17 -24.69 -9.09 -1.09
CA GLN A 17 -26.15 -8.93 -0.97
C GLN A 17 -26.85 -10.25 -1.27
N VAL A 18 -26.40 -10.98 -2.28
CA VAL A 18 -26.96 -12.30 -2.62
C VAL A 18 -26.70 -13.33 -1.50
N ILE A 19 -25.49 -13.33 -0.92
CA ILE A 19 -25.15 -14.16 0.22
C ILE A 19 -26.07 -13.87 1.41
N ASP A 20 -26.30 -12.60 1.74
CA ASP A 20 -27.16 -12.21 2.86
C ASP A 20 -28.63 -12.57 2.63
N GLU A 21 -29.13 -12.44 1.39
CA GLU A 21 -30.47 -12.88 1.04
C GLU A 21 -30.64 -14.40 1.15
N VAL A 22 -29.67 -15.18 0.66
CA VAL A 22 -29.68 -16.62 0.79
C VAL A 22 -29.62 -17.04 2.26
N LYS A 23 -28.81 -16.38 3.08
CA LYS A 23 -28.76 -16.65 4.53
C LYS A 23 -30.09 -16.39 5.22
N LYS A 24 -30.76 -15.27 4.91
CA LYS A 24 -32.06 -14.87 5.49
C LYS A 24 -33.25 -15.64 4.94
N SER A 25 -33.10 -16.37 3.83
CA SER A 25 -34.17 -17.13 3.20
C SER A 25 -34.65 -18.29 4.09
N SER A 26 -35.87 -18.75 3.88
CA SER A 26 -36.45 -19.92 4.55
C SER A 26 -35.97 -21.28 4.02
N MET A 27 -35.03 -21.28 3.07
CA MET A 27 -34.49 -22.53 2.49
C MET A 27 -33.79 -23.39 3.56
N PRO A 28 -33.89 -24.73 3.46
CA PRO A 28 -33.05 -25.63 4.27
C PRO A 28 -31.56 -25.37 4.06
N THR A 29 -30.76 -25.51 5.12
CA THR A 29 -29.31 -25.23 5.10
C THR A 29 -28.58 -25.90 3.96
N GLY A 30 -28.90 -27.18 3.64
CA GLY A 30 -28.29 -27.89 2.51
C GLY A 30 -28.52 -27.21 1.15
N LYS A 31 -29.75 -26.71 0.91
CA LYS A 31 -30.07 -25.96 -0.30
C LYS A 31 -29.42 -24.60 -0.35
N LYS A 32 -29.27 -23.91 0.80
CA LYS A 32 -28.50 -22.66 0.88
C LYS A 32 -27.04 -22.88 0.46
N VAL A 33 -26.44 -23.97 0.96
CA VAL A 33 -25.06 -24.37 0.61
C VAL A 33 -24.94 -24.62 -0.89
N GLU A 34 -25.83 -25.43 -1.47
CA GLU A 34 -25.82 -25.71 -2.92
C GLU A 34 -25.97 -24.44 -3.77
N THR A 35 -26.84 -23.53 -3.35
CA THR A 35 -27.08 -22.26 -4.05
C THR A 35 -25.82 -21.40 -4.05
N LEU A 36 -25.16 -21.25 -2.91
CA LEU A 36 -23.95 -20.45 -2.80
C LEU A 36 -22.76 -21.08 -3.55
N VAL A 37 -22.65 -22.41 -3.58
CA VAL A 37 -21.64 -23.12 -4.38
C VAL A 37 -21.88 -22.91 -5.88
N LYS A 38 -23.15 -22.95 -6.35
CA LYS A 38 -23.49 -22.64 -7.75
C LYS A 38 -23.17 -21.20 -8.15
N LEU A 39 -23.11 -20.29 -7.19
CA LEU A 39 -22.69 -18.90 -7.39
C LEU A 39 -21.15 -18.71 -7.33
N GLY A 40 -20.38 -19.80 -7.30
CA GLY A 40 -18.91 -19.79 -7.37
C GLY A 40 -18.17 -19.75 -6.04
N LEU A 41 -18.88 -19.89 -4.89
CA LEU A 41 -18.21 -20.01 -3.61
C LEU A 41 -17.71 -21.44 -3.39
N SER A 42 -16.54 -21.59 -2.76
CA SER A 42 -16.03 -22.91 -2.42
C SER A 42 -16.93 -23.59 -1.37
N LYS A 43 -17.09 -24.91 -1.44
CA LYS A 43 -17.83 -25.68 -0.43
C LYS A 43 -17.31 -25.42 0.99
N ALA A 44 -16.00 -25.26 1.14
CA ALA A 44 -15.36 -24.98 2.44
C ALA A 44 -15.76 -23.60 2.99
N ASP A 45 -15.81 -22.58 2.17
CA ASP A 45 -16.21 -21.24 2.59
C ASP A 45 -17.70 -21.17 2.92
N VAL A 46 -18.54 -21.85 2.09
CA VAL A 46 -19.98 -21.93 2.36
C VAL A 46 -20.27 -22.67 3.66
N TRP A 47 -19.59 -23.79 3.94
CA TRP A 47 -19.71 -24.51 5.20
C TRP A 47 -19.28 -23.68 6.41
N ARG A 48 -18.24 -22.86 6.29
CA ARG A 48 -17.82 -21.92 7.32
C ARG A 48 -18.88 -20.88 7.62
N PHE A 49 -19.65 -20.43 6.65
CA PHE A 49 -20.76 -19.49 6.84
C PHE A 49 -21.91 -20.03 7.68
N PHE A 50 -22.17 -21.35 7.66
CA PHE A 50 -23.33 -21.93 8.30
C PHE A 50 -23.03 -22.75 9.57
N ASN A 51 -21.83 -23.27 9.74
CA ASN A 51 -21.48 -24.21 10.81
C ASN A 51 -20.40 -23.73 11.78
N ALA A 52 -19.80 -22.58 11.56
CA ALA A 52 -18.93 -22.02 12.58
C ALA A 52 -19.77 -21.17 13.54
N PRO A 53 -19.63 -21.34 14.88
CA PRO A 53 -19.84 -20.21 15.76
C PRO A 53 -18.95 -19.11 15.18
N VAL A 54 -19.48 -17.89 15.01
CA VAL A 54 -18.76 -16.76 14.42
C VAL A 54 -17.66 -16.30 15.38
N THR A 55 -16.69 -17.16 15.62
CA THR A 55 -15.32 -16.78 15.82
C THR A 55 -14.81 -16.60 14.39
N LEU A 56 -14.95 -15.37 13.88
CA LEU A 56 -14.07 -14.89 12.82
C LEU A 56 -12.69 -15.45 13.17
N PRO A 57 -12.02 -16.24 12.29
CA PRO A 57 -10.66 -16.64 12.55
C PRO A 57 -10.00 -15.34 12.98
N LYS A 58 -9.40 -15.30 14.19
CA LYS A 58 -8.67 -14.12 14.67
C LYS A 58 -7.83 -13.76 13.48
N ALA A 59 -8.19 -12.68 12.77
CA ALA A 59 -7.55 -12.32 11.52
C ALA A 59 -6.09 -12.36 11.88
N GLN A 60 -5.35 -13.28 11.28
CA GLN A 60 -3.99 -13.60 11.71
C GLN A 60 -3.34 -12.24 11.72
N ARG A 61 -3.07 -11.70 12.93
CA ARG A 61 -2.72 -10.29 13.07
C ARG A 61 -1.41 -10.16 12.38
N PHE A 62 -1.48 -9.82 11.10
CA PHE A 62 -0.34 -9.55 10.27
C PHE A 62 0.37 -8.36 10.90
N SER A 63 1.39 -8.67 11.72
CA SER A 63 2.19 -7.68 12.40
C SER A 63 3.34 -7.30 11.49
N PHE A 64 3.38 -6.06 11.10
CA PHE A 64 4.49 -5.47 10.35
C PHE A 64 4.83 -4.10 10.93
N THR A 65 6.08 -3.69 10.71
CA THR A 65 6.50 -2.32 10.93
C THR A 65 6.60 -1.60 9.60
N PHE A 66 6.26 -0.32 9.60
CA PHE A 66 6.36 0.51 8.41
C PHE A 66 6.83 1.92 8.74
N GLY A 67 7.37 2.60 7.76
CA GLY A 67 7.66 4.02 7.75
C GLY A 67 7.14 4.65 6.47
N VAL A 68 6.89 5.94 6.50
CA VAL A 68 6.50 6.71 5.32
C VAL A 68 7.32 7.98 5.21
N GLU A 69 7.66 8.35 3.99
CA GLU A 69 8.20 9.64 3.60
C GLU A 69 7.19 10.29 2.66
N ILE A 70 6.58 11.39 3.12
CA ILE A 70 5.54 12.09 2.38
C ILE A 70 6.13 13.40 1.86
N GLU A 71 6.33 13.48 0.56
CA GLU A 71 6.79 14.69 -0.10
C GLU A 71 5.60 15.58 -0.47
N CYS A 72 5.68 16.86 -0.10
CA CYS A 72 4.65 17.86 -0.37
C CYS A 72 5.21 19.28 -0.46
N ILE A 73 4.36 20.21 -0.87
CA ILE A 73 4.63 21.64 -0.88
C ILE A 73 3.75 22.30 0.18
N SER A 74 4.34 23.02 1.13
CA SER A 74 3.58 23.73 2.17
C SER A 74 4.32 24.94 2.70
N GLN A 75 3.58 25.84 3.36
CA GLN A 75 4.16 26.92 4.15
C GLN A 75 4.61 26.38 5.53
N TRP A 76 5.84 26.69 5.93
CA TRP A 76 6.43 26.18 7.17
C TRP A 76 5.62 26.57 8.41
N GLU A 77 5.27 27.83 8.55
CA GLU A 77 4.56 28.36 9.71
C GLU A 77 3.19 27.71 9.89
N ARG A 78 2.43 27.60 8.79
CA ARG A 78 1.13 26.94 8.80
C ARG A 78 1.25 25.47 9.18
N LEU A 79 2.21 24.77 8.57
CA LEU A 79 2.41 23.35 8.86
C LEU A 79 2.84 23.13 10.30
N GLN A 80 3.74 23.95 10.84
CA GLN A 80 4.18 23.85 12.22
C GLN A 80 3.04 24.06 13.22
N ASN A 81 2.15 25.02 12.94
CA ASN A 81 0.96 25.25 13.75
C ASN A 81 0.01 24.04 13.72
N GLU A 82 -0.27 23.48 12.53
CA GLU A 82 -1.18 22.36 12.42
C GLU A 82 -0.60 21.06 12.98
N VAL A 83 0.70 20.85 12.88
CA VAL A 83 1.42 19.75 13.52
C VAL A 83 1.28 19.83 15.06
N ALA A 84 1.37 21.04 15.63
CA ALA A 84 1.14 21.26 17.05
C ALA A 84 -0.33 21.07 17.44
N ASN A 85 -1.27 21.63 16.66
CA ASN A 85 -2.72 21.50 16.89
C ASN A 85 -3.20 20.04 16.87
N LYS A 86 -2.60 19.19 16.04
CA LYS A 86 -2.91 17.75 15.93
C LYS A 86 -2.07 16.88 16.86
N GLU A 87 -1.26 17.48 17.72
CA GLU A 87 -0.38 16.74 18.64
C GLU A 87 0.48 15.67 17.93
N VAL A 88 0.97 15.99 16.72
CA VAL A 88 1.85 15.08 15.99
C VAL A 88 3.18 14.99 16.72
N PRO A 89 3.63 13.81 17.15
CA PRO A 89 4.87 13.68 17.90
C PRO A 89 6.06 14.03 17.01
N LEU A 90 6.89 15.00 17.44
CA LEU A 90 8.09 15.40 16.73
C LEU A 90 9.31 14.67 17.23
N GLN A 91 10.24 14.40 16.33
CA GLN A 91 11.55 13.83 16.65
C GLN A 91 12.36 14.80 17.51
N ALA A 92 12.78 14.34 18.68
CA ALA A 92 13.60 15.12 19.58
C ALA A 92 14.93 15.55 18.90
N ASN A 93 15.39 16.78 19.23
CA ASN A 93 16.64 17.34 18.71
C ASN A 93 16.72 17.48 17.17
N VAL A 94 15.59 17.45 16.49
CA VAL A 94 15.46 17.78 15.07
C VAL A 94 14.67 19.08 14.93
N ARG A 95 15.34 20.14 14.42
CA ARG A 95 14.65 21.41 14.16
C ARG A 95 13.68 21.23 13.00
N PHE A 96 12.46 21.71 13.19
CA PHE A 96 11.46 21.75 12.14
C PHE A 96 11.99 22.56 10.94
N GLY A 97 11.93 21.99 9.74
CA GLY A 97 12.46 22.61 8.54
C GLY A 97 13.96 22.48 8.29
N ALA A 98 14.72 21.90 9.20
CA ALA A 98 16.16 21.69 9.00
C ALA A 98 16.41 20.44 8.16
N TYR A 99 17.35 20.54 7.22
CA TYR A 99 17.85 19.35 6.53
C TYR A 99 18.64 18.48 7.52
N THR A 100 18.33 17.21 7.59
CA THR A 100 19.02 16.25 8.44
C THR A 100 18.93 14.82 7.93
N HIS A 101 20.02 14.07 8.06
CA HIS A 101 20.05 12.63 7.78
C HIS A 101 19.80 11.76 9.03
N ARG A 102 19.52 12.37 10.21
CA ARG A 102 19.21 11.61 11.42
C ARG A 102 17.91 10.84 11.24
N ASP A 103 17.88 9.61 11.73
CA ASP A 103 16.70 8.78 11.68
C ASP A 103 15.56 9.35 12.54
N SER A 104 14.32 9.06 12.17
CA SER A 104 13.13 9.36 12.95
C SER A 104 12.86 8.18 13.87
N GLU A 105 13.28 8.26 15.14
CA GLU A 105 13.14 7.16 16.10
C GLU A 105 11.84 7.26 16.90
N THR A 106 11.57 8.44 17.45
CA THR A 106 10.50 8.65 18.44
C THR A 106 9.36 9.51 17.92
N GLY A 107 9.55 10.24 16.82
CA GLY A 107 8.56 11.16 16.27
C GLY A 107 8.82 11.50 14.82
N TYR A 108 7.90 12.24 14.22
CA TYR A 108 8.03 12.73 12.86
C TYR A 108 9.09 13.82 12.75
N LYS A 109 9.78 13.84 11.64
CA LYS A 109 10.59 14.99 11.22
C LYS A 109 10.02 15.60 9.95
N PHE A 110 10.03 16.91 9.90
CA PHE A 110 9.66 17.70 8.74
C PHE A 110 10.90 18.43 8.26
N VAL A 111 11.40 18.05 7.10
CA VAL A 111 12.68 18.53 6.57
C VAL A 111 12.50 19.20 5.23
N THR A 112 13.41 20.11 4.87
CA THR A 112 13.43 20.69 3.53
C THR A 112 13.93 19.66 2.54
N ASP A 113 13.24 19.53 1.40
CA ASP A 113 13.68 18.73 0.26
C ASP A 113 13.89 19.61 -0.97
N GLY A 114 15.16 19.74 -1.36
CA GLY A 114 15.57 20.53 -2.53
C GLY A 114 15.28 19.86 -3.87
N SER A 115 14.87 18.59 -3.89
CA SER A 115 14.47 17.90 -5.13
C SER A 115 13.06 18.29 -5.59
N LEU A 116 12.27 18.87 -4.67
CA LEU A 116 10.89 19.26 -4.93
C LEU A 116 10.80 20.66 -5.55
N SER A 117 10.05 20.76 -6.64
CA SER A 117 9.85 22.01 -7.37
C SER A 117 8.49 22.61 -7.02
N ALA A 118 8.47 23.66 -6.20
CA ALA A 118 7.28 24.45 -5.94
C ALA A 118 7.06 25.47 -7.05
N SER A 119 5.87 25.51 -7.62
CA SER A 119 5.46 26.59 -8.52
C SER A 119 5.03 27.83 -7.72
N ARG A 120 5.01 29.01 -8.35
CA ARG A 120 4.51 30.24 -7.71
C ARG A 120 3.06 30.12 -7.22
N ALA A 121 2.26 29.27 -7.86
CA ALA A 121 0.86 29.04 -7.49
C ALA A 121 0.68 28.10 -6.27
N GLU A 122 1.72 27.39 -5.86
CA GLU A 122 1.63 26.41 -4.76
C GLU A 122 1.93 27.03 -3.39
N ASP A 123 2.43 28.26 -3.34
CA ASP A 123 2.65 29.07 -2.14
C ASP A 123 3.28 28.26 -0.99
N GLY A 124 4.54 27.87 -1.18
CA GLY A 124 5.24 27.08 -0.18
C GLY A 124 6.61 26.59 -0.64
N ARG A 125 7.18 25.70 0.16
CA ARG A 125 8.48 25.08 -0.10
C ARG A 125 8.32 23.56 -0.13
N GLY A 126 9.25 22.89 -0.80
CA GLY A 126 9.38 21.43 -0.76
C GLY A 126 9.68 20.93 0.65
N ILE A 127 8.85 20.02 1.10
CA ILE A 127 8.90 19.44 2.44
C ILE A 127 8.82 17.94 2.31
N GLU A 128 9.68 17.24 3.01
CA GLU A 128 9.58 15.82 3.27
C GLU A 128 9.17 15.60 4.72
N CYS A 129 8.03 14.95 4.92
CA CYS A 129 7.55 14.48 6.21
C CYS A 129 7.94 13.02 6.39
N VAL A 130 8.88 12.74 7.29
CA VAL A 130 9.38 11.38 7.57
C VAL A 130 8.83 10.87 8.89
N SER A 131 8.17 9.73 8.86
CA SER A 131 7.61 9.11 10.07
C SER A 131 8.67 8.39 10.90
N PRO A 132 8.44 8.18 12.20
CA PRO A 132 9.13 7.14 12.95
C PRO A 132 8.71 5.75 12.46
N VAL A 133 9.29 4.71 13.05
CA VAL A 133 8.84 3.33 12.82
C VAL A 133 7.44 3.15 13.39
N LEU A 134 6.47 2.96 12.51
CA LEU A 134 5.05 2.81 12.83
C LEU A 134 4.67 1.32 12.88
N ARG A 135 3.68 1.00 13.72
CA ARG A 135 3.15 -0.37 13.84
C ARG A 135 1.72 -0.38 14.32
N SER A 136 0.98 -1.39 13.96
CA SER A 136 -0.39 -1.65 14.43
C SER A 136 -1.37 -0.48 14.17
N LYS A 137 -2.55 -0.56 14.77
CA LYS A 137 -3.56 0.51 14.70
C LYS A 137 -3.03 1.86 15.17
N LYS A 138 -2.23 1.88 16.25
CA LYS A 138 -1.65 3.14 16.79
C LYS A 138 -0.78 3.85 15.75
N GLY A 139 0.02 3.11 14.98
CA GLY A 139 0.82 3.69 13.90
C GLY A 139 -0.03 4.29 12.79
N PHE A 140 -1.11 3.62 12.39
CA PHE A 140 -2.05 4.16 11.41
C PHE A 140 -2.84 5.37 11.95
N ASP A 141 -3.23 5.37 13.22
CA ASP A 141 -3.89 6.53 13.84
C ASP A 141 -2.94 7.74 13.88
N SER A 142 -1.65 7.54 14.22
CA SER A 142 -0.62 8.57 14.17
C SER A 142 -0.42 9.12 12.76
N LEU A 143 -0.31 8.25 11.76
CA LEU A 143 -0.22 8.64 10.35
C LEU A 143 -1.45 9.43 9.89
N LYS A 144 -2.64 9.02 10.32
CA LYS A 144 -3.90 9.74 10.02
C LYS A 144 -3.88 11.17 10.56
N ASN A 145 -3.43 11.36 11.81
CA ASN A 145 -3.31 12.68 12.40
C ASN A 145 -2.29 13.54 11.65
N THR A 146 -1.16 12.97 11.25
CA THR A 146 -0.14 13.66 10.45
C THR A 146 -0.68 14.07 9.08
N CYS A 147 -1.41 13.19 8.39
CA CYS A 147 -2.06 13.54 7.12
C CYS A 147 -3.11 14.65 7.30
N ALA A 148 -3.84 14.66 8.42
CA ALA A 148 -4.77 15.73 8.74
C ALA A 148 -4.04 17.06 8.94
N ALA A 149 -2.92 17.08 9.68
CA ALA A 149 -2.10 18.28 9.85
C ALA A 149 -1.59 18.82 8.50
N LEU A 150 -1.09 17.95 7.63
CA LEU A 150 -0.68 18.34 6.27
C LEU A 150 -1.84 18.95 5.46
N SER A 151 -3.02 18.32 5.52
CA SER A 151 -4.21 18.78 4.82
C SER A 151 -4.71 20.14 5.33
N ASP A 152 -4.80 20.31 6.67
CA ASP A 152 -5.29 21.52 7.31
C ASP A 152 -4.30 22.69 7.14
N ALA A 153 -2.99 22.41 7.03
CA ALA A 153 -1.97 23.36 6.63
C ALA A 153 -2.08 23.80 5.14
N GLY A 154 -2.96 23.17 4.38
CA GLY A 154 -3.10 23.46 2.94
C GLY A 154 -1.96 22.91 2.09
N ALA A 155 -1.25 21.87 2.57
CA ALA A 155 -0.19 21.23 1.81
C ALA A 155 -0.72 20.68 0.47
N LYS A 156 0.11 20.76 -0.57
CA LYS A 156 -0.21 20.32 -1.92
C LYS A 156 0.84 19.32 -2.41
N VAL A 157 0.46 18.53 -3.39
CA VAL A 157 1.38 17.62 -4.08
C VAL A 157 1.38 17.92 -5.57
N ASN A 158 2.51 17.78 -6.22
CA ASN A 158 2.67 17.93 -7.65
C ASN A 158 3.49 16.78 -8.25
N LYS A 159 3.88 16.89 -9.52
CA LYS A 159 4.62 15.82 -10.23
C LYS A 159 6.00 15.54 -9.65
N SER A 160 6.62 16.48 -8.94
CA SER A 160 7.92 16.27 -8.29
C SER A 160 7.78 15.45 -7.00
N CYS A 161 6.61 15.51 -6.34
CA CYS A 161 6.39 14.82 -5.07
C CYS A 161 6.22 13.32 -5.23
N GLY A 162 6.85 12.54 -4.37
CA GLY A 162 6.70 11.10 -4.19
C GLY A 162 6.07 10.75 -2.84
N LEU A 163 5.75 9.49 -2.69
CA LEU A 163 5.44 8.84 -1.43
C LEU A 163 6.27 7.58 -1.35
N HIS A 164 7.19 7.53 -0.39
CA HIS A 164 8.00 6.35 -0.14
C HIS A 164 7.45 5.58 1.06
N VAL A 165 7.43 4.26 0.95
CA VAL A 165 6.95 3.37 2.00
C VAL A 165 8.04 2.37 2.33
N HIS A 166 8.45 2.35 3.58
CA HIS A 166 9.38 1.38 4.13
C HIS A 166 8.61 0.28 4.86
N ILE A 167 8.87 -0.96 4.52
CA ILE A 167 8.34 -2.14 5.22
C ILE A 167 9.48 -2.87 5.91
N GLY A 168 9.34 -3.14 7.21
CA GLY A 168 10.34 -3.86 7.97
C GLY A 168 10.64 -5.22 7.36
N ALA A 169 11.92 -5.47 7.08
CA ALA A 169 12.42 -6.69 6.45
C ALA A 169 13.40 -7.46 7.36
N ASN A 170 13.62 -6.97 8.58
CA ASN A 170 14.41 -7.66 9.58
C ASN A 170 13.76 -9.01 9.93
N GLY A 171 14.46 -10.10 9.71
CA GLY A 171 13.95 -11.46 9.89
C GLY A 171 13.48 -12.16 8.62
N LEU A 172 13.56 -11.51 7.45
CA LEU A 172 13.49 -12.21 6.17
C LEU A 172 14.79 -13.00 5.95
N THR A 173 14.67 -14.21 5.40
CA THR A 173 15.84 -14.89 4.83
C THR A 173 16.29 -14.17 3.57
N GLY A 174 17.52 -14.46 3.07
CA GLY A 174 18.00 -13.90 1.81
C GLY A 174 17.05 -14.19 0.65
N GLU A 175 16.58 -15.44 0.53
CA GLU A 175 15.66 -15.85 -0.52
C GLU A 175 14.28 -15.14 -0.40
N GLN A 176 13.75 -15.00 0.81
CA GLN A 176 12.50 -14.27 1.05
C GLN A 176 12.62 -12.81 0.64
N TYR A 177 13.78 -12.19 0.90
CA TYR A 177 14.06 -10.83 0.47
C TYR A 177 14.06 -10.73 -1.06
N VAL A 178 14.77 -11.60 -1.75
CA VAL A 178 14.81 -11.65 -3.22
C VAL A 178 13.42 -11.88 -3.83
N ASN A 179 12.61 -12.73 -3.20
CA ASN A 179 11.25 -13.01 -3.66
C ASN A 179 10.35 -11.76 -3.69
N VAL A 180 10.59 -10.77 -2.82
CA VAL A 180 9.85 -9.50 -2.89
C VAL A 180 10.14 -8.77 -4.21
N PHE A 181 11.39 -8.74 -4.66
CA PHE A 181 11.79 -8.12 -5.93
C PHE A 181 11.27 -8.89 -7.14
N ARG A 182 11.36 -10.23 -7.13
CA ARG A 182 10.79 -11.11 -8.16
C ARG A 182 9.29 -10.89 -8.32
N ASN A 183 8.57 -10.88 -7.20
CA ASN A 183 7.12 -10.68 -7.19
C ASN A 183 6.73 -9.26 -7.59
N TYR A 184 7.45 -8.25 -7.10
CA TYR A 184 7.20 -6.87 -7.51
C TYR A 184 7.37 -6.68 -9.01
N GLN A 185 8.44 -7.22 -9.60
CA GLN A 185 8.68 -7.17 -11.04
C GLN A 185 7.52 -7.77 -11.85
N LYS A 186 6.97 -8.91 -11.40
CA LYS A 186 5.82 -9.55 -12.05
C LYS A 186 4.51 -8.80 -11.84
N LEU A 187 4.39 -8.02 -10.78
CA LEU A 187 3.26 -7.15 -10.47
C LEU A 187 3.39 -5.75 -11.07
N GLU A 188 4.54 -5.37 -11.62
CA GLU A 188 4.82 -4.00 -12.01
C GLU A 188 3.80 -3.41 -12.98
N ASN A 189 3.32 -4.19 -13.94
CA ASN A 189 2.32 -3.74 -14.91
C ASN A 189 0.97 -3.41 -14.24
N VAL A 190 0.51 -4.25 -13.31
CA VAL A 190 -0.74 -3.98 -12.59
C VAL A 190 -0.58 -2.84 -11.60
N ILE A 191 0.59 -2.70 -10.98
CA ILE A 191 0.90 -1.55 -10.12
C ILE A 191 0.91 -0.27 -10.96
N ASP A 192 1.55 -0.26 -12.11
CA ASP A 192 1.56 0.88 -13.03
C ASP A 192 0.14 1.33 -13.40
N SER A 193 -0.82 0.41 -13.54
CA SER A 193 -2.18 0.75 -13.95
C SER A 193 -2.91 1.68 -12.97
N PHE A 194 -2.61 1.60 -11.67
CA PHE A 194 -3.20 2.45 -10.63
C PHE A 194 -2.28 3.59 -10.13
N MET A 195 -1.17 3.83 -10.80
CA MET A 195 -0.26 4.93 -10.55
C MET A 195 -0.47 6.08 -11.56
N ALA A 196 -0.09 7.31 -11.18
CA ALA A 196 -0.05 8.44 -12.10
C ALA A 196 0.92 8.17 -13.28
N LYS A 197 0.63 8.71 -14.46
CA LYS A 197 1.46 8.51 -15.67
C LYS A 197 2.95 8.79 -15.44
N SER A 198 3.27 9.80 -14.61
CA SER A 198 4.66 10.15 -14.26
C SER A 198 5.40 9.06 -13.47
N ARG A 199 4.68 8.11 -12.88
CA ARG A 199 5.24 7.04 -12.03
C ARG A 199 5.20 5.66 -12.69
N ARG A 200 4.77 5.57 -13.94
CA ARG A 200 4.68 4.32 -14.71
C ARG A 200 5.97 4.03 -15.44
N LYS A 201 6.30 2.75 -15.63
CA LYS A 201 7.51 2.30 -16.32
C LYS A 201 8.76 2.95 -15.72
N SER A 202 9.56 3.62 -16.52
CA SER A 202 10.74 4.39 -16.09
C SER A 202 10.54 5.91 -16.26
N ASN A 203 9.29 6.40 -16.19
CA ASN A 203 9.01 7.83 -16.39
C ASN A 203 9.56 8.70 -15.24
N ALA A 204 9.65 8.17 -14.01
CA ALA A 204 10.27 8.85 -12.88
C ALA A 204 11.75 8.50 -12.79
N PHE A 205 12.63 9.49 -12.82
CA PHE A 205 14.07 9.28 -12.69
C PHE A 205 14.44 8.53 -11.40
N TYR A 206 13.77 8.87 -10.30
CA TYR A 206 14.02 8.30 -8.97
C TYR A 206 13.20 7.04 -8.64
N ALA A 207 12.46 6.49 -9.63
CA ALA A 207 11.64 5.29 -9.46
C ALA A 207 11.55 4.50 -10.78
N LYS A 208 12.69 4.08 -11.30
CA LYS A 208 12.80 3.33 -12.56
C LYS A 208 12.21 1.93 -12.44
N SER A 209 11.80 1.38 -13.58
CA SER A 209 11.28 0.01 -13.69
C SER A 209 12.31 -1.04 -13.31
N LEU A 210 11.83 -2.15 -12.76
CA LEU A 210 12.61 -3.36 -12.46
C LEU A 210 12.64 -4.35 -13.63
N ALA A 211 11.94 -4.07 -14.73
CA ALA A 211 11.71 -5.02 -15.82
C ALA A 211 12.97 -5.56 -16.50
N THR A 212 14.11 -4.85 -16.40
CA THR A 212 15.37 -5.24 -17.05
C THR A 212 16.27 -6.14 -16.21
N PHE A 213 15.91 -6.39 -14.93
CA PHE A 213 16.74 -7.20 -14.04
C PHE A 213 16.36 -8.69 -14.10
N ASP A 214 17.36 -9.55 -13.96
CA ASP A 214 17.17 -10.98 -13.79
C ASP A 214 17.39 -11.39 -12.31
N PHE A 215 16.36 -11.28 -11.52
CA PHE A 215 16.40 -11.69 -10.11
C PHE A 215 16.46 -13.22 -9.93
N GLY A 216 16.39 -14.01 -11.00
CA GLY A 216 16.53 -15.46 -10.93
C GLY A 216 17.91 -15.90 -10.41
N SER A 217 18.94 -15.11 -10.69
CA SER A 217 20.32 -15.34 -10.25
C SER A 217 20.66 -14.82 -8.85
N CYS A 218 19.74 -14.10 -8.20
CA CYS A 218 19.94 -13.55 -6.85
C CYS A 218 19.49 -14.53 -5.78
N HIS A 219 20.23 -14.61 -4.67
CA HIS A 219 19.94 -15.48 -3.52
C HIS A 219 19.88 -14.74 -2.19
N ASN A 220 20.34 -13.49 -2.14
CA ASN A 220 20.42 -12.69 -0.92
C ASN A 220 20.38 -11.19 -1.21
N VAL A 221 20.40 -10.39 -0.14
CA VAL A 221 20.37 -8.93 -0.21
C VAL A 221 21.53 -8.36 -1.03
N CYS A 222 22.75 -8.86 -0.83
CA CYS A 222 23.93 -8.35 -1.52
C CYS A 222 23.88 -8.58 -3.02
N ASP A 223 23.26 -9.68 -3.47
CA ASP A 223 23.10 -9.97 -4.89
C ASP A 223 22.17 -8.96 -5.54
N VAL A 224 21.02 -8.65 -4.88
CA VAL A 224 20.06 -7.66 -5.36
C VAL A 224 20.70 -6.27 -5.39
N ASP A 225 21.38 -5.88 -4.32
CA ASP A 225 22.03 -4.57 -4.21
C ASP A 225 23.10 -4.39 -5.30
N ARG A 226 23.96 -5.39 -5.48
CA ARG A 226 25.00 -5.39 -6.54
C ARG A 226 24.40 -5.32 -7.94
N MET A 227 23.31 -6.06 -8.18
CA MET A 227 22.64 -6.08 -9.49
C MET A 227 22.00 -4.74 -9.81
N MET A 228 21.33 -4.11 -8.85
CA MET A 228 20.64 -2.85 -9.07
C MET A 228 21.56 -1.62 -9.01
N GLY A 229 22.58 -1.64 -8.16
CA GLY A 229 23.66 -0.66 -8.10
C GLY A 229 23.28 0.75 -7.66
N CYS A 230 22.00 1.02 -7.42
CA CYS A 230 21.53 2.29 -6.86
C CYS A 230 20.08 2.23 -6.36
N ARG A 231 19.68 3.25 -5.58
CA ARG A 231 18.35 3.39 -4.97
C ARG A 231 17.25 3.90 -5.90
N TYR A 232 17.53 4.28 -7.14
CA TYR A 232 16.60 5.02 -8.01
C TYR A 232 15.64 4.12 -8.79
N PHE A 233 15.18 3.05 -8.16
CA PHE A 233 14.19 2.13 -8.70
C PHE A 233 12.89 2.15 -7.90
N LYS A 234 11.82 1.58 -8.44
CA LYS A 234 10.50 1.47 -7.80
C LYS A 234 10.56 0.76 -6.45
N VAL A 235 11.51 -0.18 -6.30
CA VAL A 235 11.89 -0.80 -5.03
C VAL A 235 13.38 -0.56 -4.83
N ASN A 236 13.74 0.01 -3.69
CA ASN A 236 15.12 0.36 -3.35
C ASN A 236 15.74 -0.73 -2.46
N PRO A 237 16.81 -1.39 -2.92
CA PRO A 237 17.52 -2.38 -2.10
C PRO A 237 18.41 -1.78 -1.02
N GLU A 238 19.00 -0.60 -1.25
CA GLU A 238 19.98 0.03 -0.33
C GLU A 238 19.38 0.35 1.05
N SER A 239 18.03 0.49 1.15
CA SER A 239 17.36 0.77 2.42
C SER A 239 17.52 -0.35 3.44
N TYR A 240 17.83 -1.58 3.01
CA TYR A 240 18.03 -2.70 3.92
C TYR A 240 19.29 -2.55 4.76
N GLU A 241 20.40 -2.11 4.19
CA GLU A 241 21.65 -1.96 4.93
C GLU A 241 21.50 -0.96 6.08
N ARG A 242 20.86 0.17 5.80
CA ARG A 242 20.72 1.27 6.75
C ARG A 242 19.57 1.09 7.74
N HIS A 243 18.39 0.67 7.25
CA HIS A 243 17.14 0.69 8.01
C HIS A 243 16.54 -0.69 8.26
N ARG A 244 17.12 -1.75 7.68
CA ARG A 244 16.54 -3.10 7.69
C ARG A 244 15.12 -3.15 7.13
N THR A 245 14.86 -2.34 6.10
CA THR A 245 13.57 -2.24 5.41
C THR A 245 13.71 -2.49 3.92
N ILE A 246 12.59 -2.79 3.27
CA ILE A 246 12.44 -2.65 1.83
C ILE A 246 11.66 -1.36 1.59
N GLU A 247 12.21 -0.46 0.78
CA GLU A 247 11.59 0.83 0.45
C GLU A 247 10.90 0.74 -0.92
N PHE A 248 9.63 1.12 -0.96
CA PHE A 248 8.81 1.23 -2.17
C PHE A 248 8.66 2.70 -2.55
N ARG A 249 9.26 3.11 -3.66
CA ARG A 249 9.40 4.52 -4.11
C ARG A 249 8.45 4.91 -5.22
N GLN A 250 7.65 3.99 -5.74
CA GLN A 250 6.89 4.21 -6.98
C GLN A 250 5.72 5.18 -6.82
N HIS A 251 5.08 5.23 -5.65
CA HIS A 251 3.81 5.97 -5.52
C HIS A 251 4.02 7.48 -5.72
N GLN A 252 3.10 8.13 -6.45
CA GLN A 252 3.05 9.58 -6.56
C GLN A 252 2.80 10.23 -5.20
N GLY A 253 3.22 11.48 -5.04
CA GLY A 253 2.94 12.25 -3.83
C GLY A 253 1.47 12.22 -3.43
N SER A 254 1.22 12.10 -2.15
CA SER A 254 -0.14 12.09 -1.58
C SER A 254 -0.10 12.52 -0.13
N ILE A 255 -1.03 13.40 0.27
CA ILE A 255 -1.34 13.71 1.67
C ILE A 255 -2.66 13.07 2.11
N ASN A 256 -3.33 12.34 1.22
CA ASN A 256 -4.58 11.65 1.52
C ASN A 256 -4.31 10.36 2.29
N TYR A 257 -4.69 10.35 3.57
CA TYR A 257 -4.48 9.21 4.47
C TYR A 257 -4.94 7.87 3.87
N HIS A 258 -6.15 7.82 3.31
CA HIS A 258 -6.69 6.56 2.80
C HIS A 258 -5.86 5.98 1.63
N LYS A 259 -5.36 6.86 0.72
CA LYS A 259 -4.47 6.43 -0.36
C LYS A 259 -3.14 5.90 0.19
N ILE A 260 -2.57 6.59 1.19
CA ILE A 260 -1.32 6.19 1.83
C ILE A 260 -1.51 4.86 2.57
N GLU A 261 -2.57 4.73 3.37
CA GLU A 261 -2.90 3.51 4.11
C GLU A 261 -3.03 2.30 3.17
N MET A 262 -3.73 2.45 2.06
CA MET A 262 -3.93 1.37 1.10
C MET A 262 -2.62 0.96 0.42
N TRP A 263 -1.75 1.92 0.11
CA TRP A 263 -0.42 1.62 -0.44
C TRP A 263 0.49 0.94 0.58
N VAL A 264 0.53 1.41 1.82
CA VAL A 264 1.26 0.74 2.92
C VAL A 264 0.79 -0.71 3.09
N LYS A 265 -0.53 -0.94 3.09
CA LYS A 265 -1.10 -2.29 3.21
C LYS A 265 -0.74 -3.18 2.02
N PHE A 266 -0.74 -2.63 0.80
CA PHE A 266 -0.31 -3.36 -0.40
C PHE A 266 1.14 -3.81 -0.25
N CYS A 267 2.06 -2.89 0.04
CA CYS A 267 3.49 -3.18 0.21
C CYS A 267 3.74 -4.20 1.33
N ALA A 268 3.10 -4.03 2.48
CA ALA A 268 3.25 -4.94 3.60
C ALA A 268 2.74 -6.35 3.29
N LYS A 269 1.62 -6.46 2.61
CA LYS A 269 1.06 -7.76 2.19
C LYS A 269 1.94 -8.43 1.13
N LEU A 270 2.48 -7.68 0.18
CA LEU A 270 3.44 -8.19 -0.78
C LEU A 270 4.66 -8.78 -0.06
N VAL A 271 5.29 -8.03 0.85
CA VAL A 271 6.44 -8.51 1.62
C VAL A 271 6.10 -9.78 2.40
N ASN A 272 4.95 -9.81 3.08
CA ASN A 272 4.56 -11.00 3.84
C ASN A 272 4.26 -12.21 2.95
N TRP A 273 3.55 -12.02 1.85
CA TRP A 273 3.20 -13.07 0.90
C TRP A 273 4.43 -13.67 0.23
N SER A 274 5.42 -12.84 -0.07
CA SER A 274 6.69 -13.24 -0.68
C SER A 274 7.57 -14.13 0.20
N LYS A 275 7.27 -14.27 1.49
CA LYS A 275 7.99 -15.20 2.38
C LYS A 275 7.85 -16.65 1.93
N ASP A 276 6.66 -17.00 1.44
CA ASP A 276 6.30 -18.39 1.16
C ASP A 276 5.91 -18.59 -0.31
N ASN A 277 5.89 -17.51 -1.13
CA ASN A 277 5.33 -17.56 -2.48
C ASN A 277 6.17 -16.76 -3.48
N VAL A 278 6.23 -17.29 -4.70
CA VAL A 278 6.77 -16.60 -5.88
C VAL A 278 5.75 -16.74 -7.00
N LEU A 279 5.43 -15.63 -7.65
CA LEU A 279 4.57 -15.63 -8.84
C LEU A 279 5.27 -16.37 -9.99
N SER A 280 4.56 -17.26 -10.68
CA SER A 280 5.06 -17.93 -11.88
C SER A 280 5.13 -16.97 -13.07
N ASP A 281 4.08 -16.14 -13.22
CA ASP A 281 3.87 -15.29 -14.39
C ASP A 281 3.59 -13.83 -14.05
N VAL A 282 3.64 -12.98 -15.07
CA VAL A 282 3.30 -11.56 -14.97
C VAL A 282 1.80 -11.40 -14.70
N VAL A 283 1.46 -10.73 -13.62
CA VAL A 283 0.09 -10.38 -13.26
C VAL A 283 -0.37 -9.19 -14.09
N ARG A 284 -1.55 -9.31 -14.72
CA ARG A 284 -2.10 -8.29 -15.62
C ARG A 284 -3.37 -7.63 -15.09
N ASP A 285 -4.09 -8.29 -14.20
CA ASP A 285 -5.32 -7.78 -13.60
C ASP A 285 -5.18 -7.69 -12.07
N ILE A 286 -5.76 -6.66 -11.48
CA ILE A 286 -5.78 -6.47 -10.02
C ILE A 286 -6.55 -7.60 -9.31
N ASP A 287 -7.49 -8.25 -10.00
CA ASP A 287 -8.21 -9.39 -9.46
C ASP A 287 -7.34 -10.64 -9.28
N ASP A 288 -6.25 -10.73 -10.05
CA ASP A 288 -5.30 -11.84 -9.99
C ASP A 288 -4.22 -11.64 -8.92
N VAL A 289 -4.19 -10.49 -8.24
CA VAL A 289 -3.25 -10.26 -7.14
C VAL A 289 -3.63 -11.10 -5.92
N PRO A 290 -2.82 -12.11 -5.54
CA PRO A 290 -3.27 -13.19 -4.65
C PRO A 290 -3.42 -12.77 -3.18
N PHE A 291 -2.72 -11.73 -2.75
CA PHE A 291 -2.70 -11.28 -1.36
C PHE A 291 -3.70 -10.14 -1.05
N LEU A 292 -4.42 -9.62 -2.04
CA LEU A 292 -5.42 -8.58 -1.84
C LEU A 292 -6.81 -9.18 -1.55
N ASN A 293 -7.51 -8.60 -0.60
CA ASN A 293 -8.92 -8.89 -0.38
C ASN A 293 -9.83 -8.06 -1.30
N ASN A 294 -11.13 -8.38 -1.35
CA ASN A 294 -12.09 -7.74 -2.25
C ASN A 294 -12.21 -6.22 -2.05
N THR A 295 -12.12 -5.74 -0.80
CA THR A 295 -12.17 -4.29 -0.50
C THR A 295 -10.95 -3.58 -1.06
N GLU A 296 -9.78 -4.16 -0.90
CA GLU A 296 -8.53 -3.62 -1.44
C GLU A 296 -8.52 -3.65 -2.97
N LYS A 297 -8.97 -4.75 -3.58
CA LYS A 297 -9.13 -4.86 -5.03
C LYS A 297 -10.09 -3.79 -5.56
N ALA A 298 -11.23 -3.57 -4.90
CA ALA A 298 -12.18 -2.53 -5.27
C ALA A 298 -11.57 -1.13 -5.19
N PHE A 299 -10.77 -0.84 -4.15
CA PHE A 299 -10.04 0.42 -4.05
C PHE A 299 -9.09 0.61 -5.23
N PHE A 300 -8.22 -0.38 -5.53
CA PHE A 300 -7.27 -0.26 -6.63
C PHE A 300 -7.95 -0.20 -8.00
N LYS A 301 -9.07 -0.91 -8.21
CA LYS A 301 -9.90 -0.75 -9.41
C LYS A 301 -10.40 0.68 -9.60
N SER A 302 -10.85 1.33 -8.52
CA SER A 302 -11.26 2.74 -8.59
C SER A 302 -10.09 3.65 -8.99
N ARG A 303 -8.86 3.33 -8.56
CA ARG A 303 -7.65 4.07 -8.98
C ARG A 303 -7.28 3.80 -10.44
N ILE A 304 -7.41 2.55 -10.91
CA ILE A 304 -7.22 2.20 -12.32
C ILE A 304 -8.17 3.00 -13.20
N ASN A 305 -9.45 3.02 -12.86
CA ASN A 305 -10.47 3.77 -13.61
C ASN A 305 -10.17 5.26 -13.65
N HIS A 306 -9.75 5.84 -12.51
CA HIS A 306 -9.36 7.25 -12.41
C HIS A 306 -8.22 7.60 -13.38
N PHE A 307 -7.16 6.77 -13.41
CA PHE A 307 -5.98 7.04 -14.25
C PHE A 307 -6.12 6.53 -15.70
N SER A 308 -7.15 5.79 -16.02
CA SER A 308 -7.48 5.40 -17.40
C SER A 308 -8.24 6.50 -18.13
N ALA A 309 -8.93 7.37 -17.37
CA ALA A 309 -9.67 8.51 -17.89
C ALA A 309 -8.79 9.76 -18.13
N GLU A 310 -7.55 9.79 -17.62
CA GLU A 310 -6.55 10.84 -17.86
C GLU A 310 -5.74 10.58 -19.15
#